data_bd002821134a82a4dc8df15799178ac7
#
_entry.id   bd002821134a82a4dc8df15799178ac7
#
_cell.length_a   1.000
_cell.length_b   1.000
_cell.length_c   1.000
_cell.angle_alpha   90.00
_cell.angle_beta   90.00
_cell.angle_gamma   90.00
#
_symmetry.space_group_name_H-M   'P 1'
#
loop_
_entity.id
_entity.type
_entity.pdbx_description
1 polymer ?
#
loop_
_entity_poly.entity_id
_entity_poly.type
_entity_poly.pdbx_seq_one_letter_code
_entity_poly.pdbx_strand_id
1 'polypeptide(L)'
;APAIATEANETSNVFSLPESFWLEHERSEPLPPDTEADADGELVHQPGTLDFPRSPYPEPLAQAPARSWLRPLLLVGSGLAAMTVLGVGGYALTRPCVIGGCPALETVTQLGNQATATLQAGNSVASQPAHQQIVTAQTLVSAVPAWSRYYAQAQTLQQPLAQLHQAETKATEATQKSQSTTQTVTDWQGIESLWQEAIAQAQAIPTTHPFYPYAQARLATFRPQLQLAQQRIQGEAGARKQLLAAQKTAELAIARQNTAKTLTEWQTAAATWQVAVNSLNQIPPNATSYAEAQQLLASYQPKLQATRDRARNEQTATTAQAQARKLAQQAQTWQQKNQWSQAIQIWRTALNQAKQIPTNTSLTATGQELIATYSSALQQAETVLTLRQDLEQICNAAGRICTYTLTNSNIRVEFIPAYERQVSTLGSLSQSAQDQTSLAQIDQHFASLSEALQAISNNAGLPVQVYNSDQDLIGSFLPGGG
;
A
#
# COMPACT_ATOMS: atom_id res chain seq x y z
N ALA A 1 -48.86 0.18 26.47
CA ALA A 1 -47.73 0.00 25.54
C ALA A 1 -46.97 1.32 25.38
N PRO A 2 -45.74 1.47 25.81
CA PRO A 2 -44.85 2.53 25.37
C PRO A 2 -43.84 1.97 24.39
N ALA A 3 -43.57 2.75 23.32
CA ALA A 3 -42.60 2.51 22.26
C ALA A 3 -41.16 2.59 22.81
N ILE A 4 -40.35 1.61 22.47
CA ILE A 4 -38.91 1.61 22.68
C ILE A 4 -38.25 2.26 21.48
N ALA A 5 -37.64 3.42 21.70
CA ALA A 5 -36.79 4.09 20.72
C ALA A 5 -35.44 3.36 20.64
N THR A 6 -35.09 2.91 19.43
CA THR A 6 -33.78 2.38 19.09
C THR A 6 -32.87 3.56 18.77
N GLU A 7 -31.95 3.91 19.64
CA GLU A 7 -30.81 4.78 19.32
C GLU A 7 -29.78 4.02 18.52
N ALA A 8 -29.64 4.39 17.26
CA ALA A 8 -28.52 4.00 16.41
C ALA A 8 -27.29 4.84 16.79
N ASN A 9 -26.29 4.19 17.34
CA ASN A 9 -25.00 4.81 17.67
C ASN A 9 -24.07 4.72 16.44
N GLU A 10 -24.13 5.76 15.60
CA GLU A 10 -23.14 6.00 14.54
C GLU A 10 -21.89 6.64 15.16
N THR A 11 -20.85 5.87 15.37
CA THR A 11 -19.48 6.40 15.55
C THR A 11 -18.61 5.98 14.40
N SER A 12 -18.79 6.66 13.25
CA SER A 12 -17.80 6.73 12.19
C SER A 12 -16.75 7.78 12.59
N ASN A 13 -15.72 7.37 13.33
CA ASN A 13 -14.50 8.16 13.48
C ASN A 13 -13.67 8.04 12.20
N VAL A 14 -13.95 8.90 11.24
CA VAL A 14 -13.04 9.22 10.14
C VAL A 14 -11.89 10.04 10.73
N PHE A 15 -10.72 9.44 10.85
CA PHE A 15 -9.48 10.09 11.22
C PHE A 15 -9.05 10.96 10.02
N SER A 16 -9.48 12.21 10.00
CA SER A 16 -8.95 13.26 9.13
C SER A 16 -7.67 13.78 9.77
N LEU A 17 -6.54 13.55 9.12
CA LEU A 17 -5.28 14.20 9.48
C LEU A 17 -5.42 15.72 9.19
N PRO A 18 -4.99 16.60 10.08
CA PRO A 18 -5.09 18.05 9.87
C PRO A 18 -4.22 18.49 8.68
N GLU A 19 -4.76 19.42 7.88
CA GLU A 19 -4.09 20.01 6.71
C GLU A 19 -2.72 20.66 7.00
N SER A 20 -2.43 21.00 8.23
CA SER A 20 -1.15 21.55 8.66
C SER A 20 0.04 20.59 8.55
N PHE A 21 -0.21 19.28 8.36
CA PHE A 21 0.86 18.29 8.21
C PHE A 21 1.60 18.39 6.86
N TRP A 22 1.01 19.05 5.86
CA TRP A 22 1.55 19.12 4.48
C TRP A 22 2.34 20.41 4.17
N LEU A 23 2.33 21.42 5.06
CA LEU A 23 2.90 22.73 4.78
C LEU A 23 4.30 23.00 5.38
N GLU A 24 4.90 22.09 6.11
CA GLU A 24 6.18 22.34 6.81
C GLU A 24 7.45 21.75 6.16
N HIS A 25 7.37 21.24 4.92
CA HIS A 25 8.55 20.63 4.24
C HIS A 25 8.93 21.26 2.89
N GLU A 26 8.53 22.51 2.64
CA GLU A 26 9.04 23.31 1.50
C GLU A 26 9.98 24.41 1.99
N ARG A 27 11.09 24.02 2.56
CA ARG A 27 12.22 24.92 2.74
C ARG A 27 13.46 24.27 2.12
N SER A 28 13.67 24.62 0.85
CA SER A 28 14.88 24.29 0.08
C SER A 28 16.09 24.97 0.72
N GLU A 29 17.02 24.21 1.26
CA GLU A 29 18.37 24.68 1.51
C GLU A 29 19.19 24.58 0.21
N PRO A 30 20.04 25.57 -0.10
CA PRO A 30 20.87 25.56 -1.30
C PRO A 30 22.09 24.66 -1.12
N LEU A 31 22.39 23.89 -2.17
CA LEU A 31 23.59 23.08 -2.32
C LEU A 31 24.85 23.96 -2.33
N PRO A 32 25.96 23.54 -1.71
CA PRO A 32 27.25 24.19 -1.83
C PRO A 32 27.95 23.86 -3.17
N PRO A 33 28.90 24.71 -3.62
CA PRO A 33 29.49 24.63 -4.95
C PRO A 33 30.51 23.51 -5.10
N ASP A 34 30.62 23.06 -6.35
CA ASP A 34 31.54 22.04 -6.84
C ASP A 34 33.00 22.30 -6.47
N THR A 35 33.65 21.27 -5.97
CA THR A 35 35.11 21.19 -5.90
C THR A 35 35.60 20.33 -7.06
N GLU A 36 36.44 20.97 -7.89
CA GLU A 36 37.24 20.35 -8.93
C GLU A 36 38.19 19.30 -8.33
N ALA A 37 38.34 18.19 -9.02
CA ALA A 37 39.51 17.33 -8.89
C ALA A 37 39.80 16.69 -10.24
N ASP A 38 40.96 17.10 -10.76
CA ASP A 38 41.67 16.53 -11.88
C ASP A 38 41.95 15.04 -11.74
N ALA A 39 42.00 14.31 -12.85
CA ALA A 39 43.07 13.40 -13.22
C ALA A 39 42.79 12.63 -14.52
N ASP A 40 43.56 12.98 -15.56
CA ASP A 40 44.25 12.16 -16.56
C ASP A 40 43.66 10.81 -17.02
N GLY A 41 43.41 10.74 -18.34
CA GLY A 41 43.08 9.48 -19.01
C GLY A 41 42.91 9.68 -20.53
N GLU A 42 44.01 9.93 -21.22
CA GLU A 42 44.24 9.96 -22.65
C GLU A 42 43.66 8.76 -23.41
N LEU A 43 42.77 8.98 -24.38
CA LEU A 43 42.65 8.12 -25.57
C LEU A 43 42.18 8.95 -26.76
N VAL A 44 43.11 9.20 -27.61
CA VAL A 44 43.07 9.79 -28.94
C VAL A 44 42.11 8.99 -29.83
N HIS A 45 41.10 9.67 -30.39
CA HIS A 45 40.45 9.22 -31.63
C HIS A 45 40.32 10.41 -32.57
N GLN A 46 41.12 10.38 -33.66
CA GLN A 46 41.09 11.31 -34.78
C GLN A 46 39.75 11.18 -35.54
N PRO A 47 39.21 12.30 -36.04
CA PRO A 47 38.11 12.25 -36.99
C PRO A 47 38.71 12.05 -38.41
N GLY A 48 38.31 10.97 -39.06
CA GLY A 48 38.60 10.70 -40.46
C GLY A 48 37.94 11.71 -41.37
N THR A 49 38.74 12.42 -42.09
CA THR A 49 38.36 13.27 -43.22
C THR A 49 37.91 12.39 -44.39
N LEU A 50 36.69 12.52 -44.83
CA LEU A 50 36.21 11.97 -46.11
C LEU A 50 36.62 12.89 -47.22
N ASP A 51 37.56 12.43 -48.03
CA ASP A 51 37.97 13.01 -49.30
C ASP A 51 36.85 12.87 -50.33
N PHE A 52 36.35 14.00 -50.84
CA PHE A 52 35.55 14.06 -52.04
C PHE A 52 36.49 14.33 -53.26
N PRO A 53 36.38 13.58 -54.37
CA PRO A 53 37.19 13.79 -55.52
C PRO A 53 36.79 15.10 -56.24
N ARG A 54 37.79 15.95 -56.49
CA ARG A 54 37.70 17.17 -57.33
C ARG A 54 37.49 16.79 -58.78
N SER A 55 36.43 17.32 -59.36
CA SER A 55 36.23 17.36 -60.81
C SER A 55 37.19 18.35 -61.47
N PRO A 56 37.83 18.00 -62.60
CA PRO A 56 38.75 18.86 -63.25
C PRO A 56 37.99 19.84 -64.17
N TYR A 57 38.24 21.12 -63.98
CA TYR A 57 37.90 22.15 -64.92
C TYR A 57 38.96 22.13 -66.02
N PRO A 58 38.59 22.23 -67.31
CA PRO A 58 39.51 22.58 -68.35
C PRO A 58 39.63 24.11 -68.55
N GLU A 59 40.86 24.57 -68.62
CA GLU A 59 41.26 25.96 -68.96
C GLU A 59 40.84 26.44 -70.34
N PRO A 60 40.78 27.76 -70.54
CA PRO A 60 40.27 28.35 -71.80
C PRO A 60 41.32 28.40 -72.89
N LEU A 61 40.98 27.94 -74.08
CA LEU A 61 41.77 28.10 -75.25
C LEU A 61 41.39 29.37 -76.04
N ALA A 62 42.44 30.07 -76.33
CA ALA A 62 42.80 31.13 -77.24
C ALA A 62 41.78 31.66 -78.24
N GLN A 63 41.88 32.98 -78.37
CA GLN A 63 41.32 33.86 -79.39
C GLN A 63 41.82 33.53 -80.80
N ALA A 64 40.92 33.58 -81.76
CA ALA A 64 41.26 33.77 -83.19
C ALA A 64 40.13 34.54 -83.94
N PRO A 65 40.35 35.18 -84.99
CA PRO A 65 39.97 36.59 -85.24
C PRO A 65 38.64 36.78 -85.99
N ALA A 66 38.14 37.98 -85.86
CA ALA A 66 36.97 38.52 -86.56
C ALA A 66 36.99 38.33 -88.06
N ARG A 67 35.96 37.76 -88.59
CA ARG A 67 35.58 37.91 -90.00
C ARG A 67 34.11 38.27 -90.11
N SER A 68 33.90 39.49 -90.57
CA SER A 68 32.65 40.15 -90.90
C SER A 68 31.78 39.33 -91.87
N TRP A 69 30.57 38.96 -91.40
CA TRP A 69 29.50 38.57 -92.32
C TRP A 69 28.20 39.22 -91.88
N LEU A 70 28.03 40.43 -92.24
CA LEU A 70 26.72 41.05 -92.26
C LEU A 70 25.99 40.68 -93.52
N ARG A 71 24.95 39.93 -93.39
CA ARG A 71 23.78 39.63 -94.24
C ARG A 71 23.62 38.11 -94.43
N PRO A 72 22.57 37.44 -93.92
CA PRO A 72 21.16 37.84 -93.98
C PRO A 72 20.38 37.61 -92.61
N LEU A 73 20.15 38.70 -91.90
CA LEU A 73 19.47 38.64 -90.57
C LEU A 73 17.99 39.05 -90.59
N LEU A 74 17.34 39.06 -91.74
CA LEU A 74 15.93 39.46 -91.81
C LEU A 74 14.91 38.35 -92.09
N LEU A 75 15.34 37.12 -92.34
CA LEU A 75 14.37 36.00 -92.52
C LEU A 75 14.36 34.93 -91.39
N VAL A 76 15.32 34.94 -90.45
CA VAL A 76 15.35 34.04 -89.31
C VAL A 76 14.60 34.65 -88.06
N GLY A 77 14.49 35.98 -88.00
CA GLY A 77 13.82 36.66 -86.91
C GLY A 77 12.30 36.47 -86.87
N SER A 78 11.66 36.28 -88.03
CA SER A 78 10.20 36.08 -88.11
C SER A 78 9.78 34.63 -87.74
N GLY A 79 10.64 33.64 -87.99
CA GLY A 79 10.35 32.23 -87.61
C GLY A 79 10.50 31.96 -86.12
N LEU A 80 11.55 32.56 -85.50
CA LEU A 80 11.73 32.41 -84.03
C LEU A 80 10.66 33.16 -83.24
N ALA A 81 10.24 34.35 -83.73
CA ALA A 81 9.10 35.05 -83.05
C ALA A 81 7.79 34.29 -83.19
N ALA A 82 7.53 33.70 -84.40
CA ALA A 82 6.33 32.87 -84.58
C ALA A 82 6.33 31.55 -83.68
N MET A 83 7.51 30.90 -83.60
CA MET A 83 7.65 29.71 -82.74
C MET A 83 7.55 30.06 -81.21
N THR A 84 8.07 31.19 -80.79
CA THR A 84 7.92 31.64 -79.39
C THR A 84 6.49 32.06 -79.11
N VAL A 85 5.81 32.73 -80.03
CA VAL A 85 4.38 33.09 -79.84
C VAL A 85 3.52 31.83 -79.88
N LEU A 86 3.76 30.88 -80.77
CA LEU A 86 3.01 29.59 -80.77
C LEU A 86 3.37 28.70 -79.55
N GLY A 87 4.65 28.69 -79.12
CA GLY A 87 5.09 27.96 -77.95
C GLY A 87 4.57 28.56 -76.68
N VAL A 88 4.63 29.86 -76.48
CA VAL A 88 4.08 30.58 -75.31
C VAL A 88 2.57 30.56 -75.35
N GLY A 89 1.95 30.77 -76.57
CA GLY A 89 0.49 30.67 -76.70
C GLY A 89 -0.03 29.25 -76.42
N GLY A 90 0.64 28.24 -76.99
CA GLY A 90 0.33 26.82 -76.70
C GLY A 90 0.53 26.47 -75.29
N TYR A 91 1.61 26.90 -74.64
CA TYR A 91 1.88 26.73 -73.21
C TYR A 91 0.82 27.47 -72.35
N ALA A 92 0.44 28.68 -72.74
CA ALA A 92 -0.59 29.45 -72.06
C ALA A 92 -1.98 28.78 -72.14
N LEU A 93 -2.31 28.18 -73.30
CA LEU A 93 -3.60 27.49 -73.55
C LEU A 93 -3.72 26.16 -72.78
N THR A 94 -2.57 25.55 -72.40
CA THR A 94 -2.58 24.30 -71.56
C THR A 94 -2.69 24.55 -70.07
N ARG A 95 -2.56 25.81 -69.64
CA ARG A 95 -2.66 26.13 -68.20
C ARG A 95 -4.09 26.46 -67.79
N PRO A 96 -4.52 25.99 -66.59
CA PRO A 96 -5.85 26.27 -66.06
C PRO A 96 -6.04 27.80 -65.81
N CYS A 97 -7.25 28.32 -65.97
CA CYS A 97 -7.62 29.69 -65.58
C CYS A 97 -6.96 30.82 -66.45
N VAL A 98 -6.64 30.55 -67.71
CA VAL A 98 -6.06 31.54 -68.61
C VAL A 98 -7.12 32.13 -69.52
N ILE A 99 -8.00 31.35 -70.13
CA ILE A 99 -9.06 31.74 -71.05
C ILE A 99 -10.38 31.34 -70.49
N GLY A 100 -11.34 32.28 -70.45
CA GLY A 100 -12.69 32.03 -69.93
C GLY A 100 -12.81 32.06 -68.38
N GLY A 101 -13.55 31.13 -67.76
CA GLY A 101 -13.69 30.93 -66.33
C GLY A 101 -12.50 30.18 -65.73
N CYS A 102 -12.46 29.97 -64.42
CA CYS A 102 -11.44 29.19 -63.77
C CYS A 102 -12.05 27.88 -63.17
N PRO A 103 -12.17 26.81 -63.97
CA PRO A 103 -12.77 25.55 -63.50
C PRO A 103 -12.00 24.96 -62.32
N ALA A 104 -10.70 25.22 -62.22
CA ALA A 104 -9.88 24.75 -61.07
C ALA A 104 -10.37 25.31 -59.73
N LEU A 105 -10.75 26.59 -59.65
CA LEU A 105 -11.27 27.19 -58.41
C LEU A 105 -12.72 26.73 -58.08
N GLU A 106 -13.53 26.47 -59.09
CA GLU A 106 -14.89 25.87 -58.90
C GLU A 106 -14.72 24.45 -58.36
N THR A 107 -13.80 23.66 -58.90
CA THR A 107 -13.48 22.32 -58.40
C THR A 107 -13.00 22.35 -56.96
N VAL A 108 -12.23 23.34 -56.54
CA VAL A 108 -11.79 23.50 -55.13
C VAL A 108 -13.04 23.66 -54.19
N THR A 109 -14.04 24.41 -54.60
CA THR A 109 -15.30 24.56 -53.85
C THR A 109 -16.04 23.24 -53.76
N GLN A 110 -16.15 22.50 -54.87
CA GLN A 110 -16.76 21.17 -54.87
C GLN A 110 -16.00 20.17 -53.97
N LEU A 111 -14.65 20.18 -54.01
CA LEU A 111 -13.82 19.35 -53.13
C LEU A 111 -14.05 19.68 -51.64
N GLY A 112 -14.22 20.96 -51.29
CA GLY A 112 -14.56 21.35 -49.90
C GLY A 112 -15.86 20.77 -49.41
N ASN A 113 -16.92 20.81 -50.26
CA ASN A 113 -18.20 20.23 -49.97
C ASN A 113 -18.10 18.67 -49.86
N GLN A 114 -17.40 18.04 -50.77
CA GLN A 114 -17.15 16.59 -50.75
C GLN A 114 -16.38 16.17 -49.55
N ALA A 115 -15.32 16.89 -49.17
CA ALA A 115 -14.56 16.62 -47.94
C ALA A 115 -15.43 16.67 -46.70
N THR A 116 -16.35 17.66 -46.61
CA THR A 116 -17.30 17.79 -45.52
C THR A 116 -18.28 16.62 -45.48
N ALA A 117 -18.84 16.25 -46.66
CA ALA A 117 -19.76 15.12 -46.76
C ALA A 117 -19.11 13.79 -46.44
N THR A 118 -17.85 13.59 -46.91
CA THR A 118 -17.04 12.38 -46.58
C THR A 118 -16.83 12.25 -45.07
N LEU A 119 -16.55 13.36 -44.42
CA LEU A 119 -16.35 13.37 -42.95
C LEU A 119 -17.64 13.01 -42.18
N GLN A 120 -18.79 13.55 -42.67
CA GLN A 120 -20.12 13.27 -42.06
C GLN A 120 -20.54 11.80 -42.27
N ALA A 121 -20.14 11.18 -43.36
CA ALA A 121 -20.47 9.79 -43.68
C ALA A 121 -19.53 8.79 -42.97
N GLY A 122 -18.34 9.19 -42.53
CA GLY A 122 -17.33 8.32 -41.89
C GLY A 122 -17.06 8.70 -40.44
N ASN A 123 -17.18 7.72 -39.53
CA ASN A 123 -16.90 7.90 -38.09
C ASN A 123 -15.40 7.87 -37.71
N SER A 124 -14.47 8.07 -38.65
CA SER A 124 -13.05 7.91 -38.33
C SER A 124 -12.35 9.25 -38.07
N VAL A 125 -11.54 9.27 -37.02
CA VAL A 125 -10.66 10.40 -36.64
C VAL A 125 -9.67 10.74 -37.74
N ALA A 126 -9.30 9.77 -38.58
CA ALA A 126 -8.42 9.92 -39.75
C ALA A 126 -9.20 9.55 -41.03
N SER A 127 -9.79 10.52 -41.68
CA SER A 127 -10.43 10.27 -42.99
C SER A 127 -9.41 10.51 -44.11
N GLN A 128 -8.67 9.47 -44.50
CA GLN A 128 -7.73 9.53 -45.63
C GLN A 128 -8.35 10.08 -46.92
N PRO A 129 -9.60 9.73 -47.31
CA PRO A 129 -10.24 10.28 -48.49
C PRO A 129 -10.39 11.81 -48.46
N ALA A 130 -10.79 12.37 -47.31
CA ALA A 130 -10.94 13.82 -47.16
C ALA A 130 -9.60 14.55 -47.19
N HIS A 131 -8.55 13.93 -46.64
CA HIS A 131 -7.18 14.47 -46.73
C HIS A 131 -6.68 14.53 -48.18
N GLN A 132 -6.96 13.50 -49.00
CA GLN A 132 -6.63 13.53 -50.43
C GLN A 132 -7.34 14.65 -51.18
N GLN A 133 -8.57 14.98 -50.79
CA GLN A 133 -9.31 16.12 -51.40
C GLN A 133 -8.63 17.46 -51.09
N ILE A 134 -8.05 17.64 -49.90
CA ILE A 134 -7.27 18.82 -49.54
C ILE A 134 -6.00 18.92 -50.38
N VAL A 135 -5.26 17.82 -50.54
CA VAL A 135 -4.04 17.75 -51.35
C VAL A 135 -4.34 18.04 -52.83
N THR A 136 -5.47 17.48 -53.32
CA THR A 136 -5.93 17.76 -54.70
C THR A 136 -6.29 19.24 -54.88
N ALA A 137 -6.98 19.85 -53.92
CA ALA A 137 -7.30 21.26 -53.92
C ALA A 137 -6.05 22.13 -53.91
N GLN A 138 -5.01 21.80 -53.13
CA GLN A 138 -3.73 22.49 -53.13
C GLN A 138 -3.03 22.43 -54.49
N THR A 139 -3.02 21.25 -55.12
CA THR A 139 -2.43 21.08 -56.47
C THR A 139 -3.14 21.93 -57.50
N LEU A 140 -4.48 21.96 -57.48
CA LEU A 140 -5.26 22.80 -58.40
C LEU A 140 -4.98 24.29 -58.22
N VAL A 141 -4.95 24.77 -56.98
CA VAL A 141 -4.67 26.17 -56.65
C VAL A 141 -3.24 26.56 -57.05
N SER A 142 -2.26 25.70 -56.76
CA SER A 142 -0.85 25.96 -57.11
C SER A 142 -0.57 25.95 -58.62
N ALA A 143 -1.42 25.30 -59.41
CA ALA A 143 -1.31 25.24 -60.87
C ALA A 143 -1.75 26.54 -61.57
N VAL A 144 -2.41 27.48 -60.85
CA VAL A 144 -2.86 28.77 -61.43
C VAL A 144 -1.67 29.68 -61.64
N PRO A 145 -1.40 30.12 -62.92
CA PRO A 145 -0.21 30.93 -63.20
C PRO A 145 -0.28 32.33 -62.59
N ALA A 146 0.88 32.91 -62.22
CA ALA A 146 0.97 34.25 -61.63
C ALA A 146 0.43 35.40 -62.55
N TRP A 147 0.40 35.18 -63.79
CA TRP A 147 -0.15 36.14 -64.78
C TRP A 147 -1.62 35.95 -65.09
N SER A 148 -2.27 34.96 -64.51
CA SER A 148 -3.76 34.76 -64.53
C SER A 148 -4.46 35.85 -63.75
N ARG A 149 -5.60 36.36 -64.29
CA ARG A 149 -6.49 37.25 -63.55
C ARG A 149 -7.06 36.63 -62.27
N TYR A 150 -7.04 35.32 -62.15
CA TYR A 150 -7.53 34.55 -60.98
C TYR A 150 -6.42 34.26 -59.97
N TYR A 151 -5.18 34.71 -60.22
CA TYR A 151 -4.03 34.39 -59.34
C TYR A 151 -4.21 34.93 -57.93
N ALA A 152 -4.70 36.17 -57.78
CA ALA A 152 -4.96 36.72 -56.44
C ALA A 152 -6.00 35.89 -55.65
N GLN A 153 -7.04 35.40 -56.35
CA GLN A 153 -8.04 34.52 -55.71
C GLN A 153 -7.45 33.15 -55.38
N ALA A 154 -6.58 32.58 -56.23
CA ALA A 154 -5.86 31.35 -55.92
C ALA A 154 -4.93 31.51 -54.71
N GLN A 155 -4.22 32.62 -54.60
CA GLN A 155 -3.37 32.91 -53.43
C GLN A 155 -4.17 32.97 -52.11
N THR A 156 -5.37 33.58 -52.11
CA THR A 156 -6.20 33.62 -50.89
C THR A 156 -6.65 32.23 -50.41
N LEU A 157 -6.71 31.23 -51.29
CA LEU A 157 -7.04 29.86 -50.99
C LEU A 157 -5.82 29.01 -50.60
N GLN A 158 -4.62 29.36 -51.05
CA GLN A 158 -3.44 28.52 -50.92
C GLN A 158 -2.98 28.37 -49.46
N GLN A 159 -2.87 29.48 -48.72
CA GLN A 159 -2.41 29.46 -47.33
C GLN A 159 -3.35 28.69 -46.42
N PRO A 160 -4.70 28.90 -46.41
CA PRO A 160 -5.61 28.13 -45.62
C PRO A 160 -5.62 26.64 -45.94
N LEU A 161 -5.47 26.24 -47.20
CA LEU A 161 -5.32 24.84 -47.60
C LEU A 161 -4.04 24.21 -47.02
N ALA A 162 -2.92 24.95 -47.05
CA ALA A 162 -1.66 24.50 -46.45
C ALA A 162 -1.80 24.31 -44.92
N GLN A 163 -2.47 25.24 -44.25
CA GLN A 163 -2.79 25.16 -42.84
C GLN A 163 -3.66 23.93 -42.55
N LEU A 164 -4.68 23.69 -43.36
CA LEU A 164 -5.57 22.52 -43.16
C LEU A 164 -4.85 21.21 -43.42
N HIS A 165 -3.97 21.15 -44.40
CA HIS A 165 -3.09 20.00 -44.63
C HIS A 165 -2.18 19.71 -43.42
N GLN A 166 -1.58 20.77 -42.84
CA GLN A 166 -0.77 20.63 -41.62
C GLN A 166 -1.61 20.15 -40.44
N ALA A 167 -2.83 20.65 -40.28
CA ALA A 167 -3.75 20.20 -39.23
C ALA A 167 -4.01 18.69 -39.35
N GLU A 168 -4.29 18.18 -40.56
CA GLU A 168 -4.52 16.75 -40.77
C GLU A 168 -3.26 15.90 -40.55
N THR A 169 -2.11 16.40 -40.95
CA THR A 169 -0.81 15.72 -40.72
C THR A 169 -0.55 15.60 -39.20
N LYS A 170 -0.71 16.68 -38.45
CA LYS A 170 -0.53 16.70 -37.00
C LYS A 170 -1.54 15.80 -36.29
N ALA A 171 -2.80 15.83 -36.72
CA ALA A 171 -3.86 14.96 -36.16
C ALA A 171 -3.56 13.47 -36.42
N THR A 172 -3.05 13.14 -37.60
CA THR A 172 -2.66 11.77 -37.96
C THR A 172 -1.48 11.30 -37.12
N GLU A 173 -0.44 12.14 -36.96
CA GLU A 173 0.71 11.86 -36.10
C GLU A 173 0.28 11.66 -34.63
N ALA A 174 -0.57 12.54 -34.13
CA ALA A 174 -1.10 12.42 -32.76
C ALA A 174 -1.88 11.11 -32.59
N THR A 175 -2.71 10.75 -33.56
CA THR A 175 -3.47 9.49 -33.54
C THR A 175 -2.56 8.27 -33.55
N GLN A 176 -1.54 8.24 -34.41
CA GLN A 176 -0.58 7.14 -34.47
C GLN A 176 0.20 7.00 -33.17
N LYS A 177 0.69 8.11 -32.62
CA LYS A 177 1.37 8.10 -31.32
C LYS A 177 0.44 7.62 -30.19
N SER A 178 -0.84 7.97 -30.22
CA SER A 178 -1.79 7.57 -29.19
C SER A 178 -2.11 6.07 -29.17
N GLN A 179 -1.78 5.31 -30.21
CA GLN A 179 -2.00 3.87 -30.32
C GLN A 179 -0.88 3.01 -29.70
N SER A 180 0.24 3.61 -29.30
CA SER A 180 1.32 2.89 -28.62
C SER A 180 0.86 2.37 -27.25
N THR A 181 1.31 1.18 -26.86
CA THR A 181 0.88 0.51 -25.63
C THR A 181 1.62 0.98 -24.36
N THR A 182 2.76 1.63 -24.53
CA THR A 182 3.62 2.09 -23.42
C THR A 182 3.92 3.57 -23.57
N GLN A 183 3.03 4.41 -23.06
CA GLN A 183 3.17 5.87 -23.18
C GLN A 183 3.44 6.49 -21.82
N THR A 184 4.54 7.22 -21.73
CA THR A 184 4.89 8.03 -20.56
C THR A 184 4.10 9.34 -20.52
N VAL A 185 4.18 10.06 -19.40
CA VAL A 185 3.65 11.44 -19.29
C VAL A 185 4.19 12.34 -20.41
N THR A 186 5.49 12.22 -20.73
CA THR A 186 6.14 13.01 -21.77
C THR A 186 5.59 12.69 -23.16
N ASP A 187 5.30 11.41 -23.46
CA ASP A 187 4.69 11.02 -24.73
C ASP A 187 3.28 11.61 -24.87
N TRP A 188 2.48 11.58 -23.80
CA TRP A 188 1.15 12.19 -23.78
C TRP A 188 1.21 13.72 -23.91
N GLN A 189 2.22 14.40 -23.34
CA GLN A 189 2.45 15.83 -23.54
C GLN A 189 2.80 16.15 -25.01
N GLY A 190 3.59 15.30 -25.65
CA GLY A 190 3.86 15.40 -27.08
C GLY A 190 2.59 15.23 -27.93
N ILE A 191 1.72 14.28 -27.59
CA ILE A 191 0.41 14.08 -28.25
C ILE A 191 -0.50 15.29 -28.01
N GLU A 192 -0.55 15.84 -26.81
CA GLU A 192 -1.28 17.06 -26.49
C GLU A 192 -0.85 18.23 -27.38
N SER A 193 0.46 18.46 -27.51
CA SER A 193 1.02 19.51 -28.37
C SER A 193 0.59 19.35 -29.82
N LEU A 194 0.64 18.12 -30.36
CA LEU A 194 0.20 17.83 -31.72
C LEU A 194 -1.31 18.15 -31.93
N TRP A 195 -2.16 17.82 -30.97
CA TRP A 195 -3.58 18.16 -31.02
C TRP A 195 -3.82 19.67 -30.93
N GLN A 196 -3.06 20.38 -30.07
CA GLN A 196 -3.12 21.84 -29.96
C GLN A 196 -2.72 22.51 -31.27
N GLU A 197 -1.64 22.06 -31.91
CA GLU A 197 -1.21 22.53 -33.21
C GLU A 197 -2.26 22.27 -34.31
N ALA A 198 -2.80 21.05 -34.38
CA ALA A 198 -3.87 20.71 -35.32
C ALA A 198 -5.10 21.60 -35.16
N ILE A 199 -5.51 21.86 -33.92
CA ILE A 199 -6.64 22.75 -33.61
C ILE A 199 -6.33 24.18 -34.00
N ALA A 200 -5.12 24.70 -33.70
CA ALA A 200 -4.72 26.05 -34.04
C ALA A 200 -4.74 26.28 -35.57
N GLN A 201 -4.19 25.32 -36.34
CA GLN A 201 -4.21 25.38 -37.81
C GLN A 201 -5.63 25.33 -38.40
N ALA A 202 -6.49 24.44 -37.85
CA ALA A 202 -7.88 24.34 -38.33
C ALA A 202 -8.72 25.57 -37.95
N GLN A 203 -8.46 26.22 -36.80
CA GLN A 203 -9.12 27.45 -36.37
C GLN A 203 -8.75 28.67 -37.22
N ALA A 204 -7.56 28.67 -37.83
CA ALA A 204 -7.07 29.75 -38.66
C ALA A 204 -7.78 29.84 -40.04
N ILE A 205 -8.61 28.85 -40.38
CA ILE A 205 -9.32 28.83 -41.68
C ILE A 205 -10.43 29.92 -41.69
N PRO A 206 -10.41 30.86 -42.64
CA PRO A 206 -11.39 31.92 -42.71
C PRO A 206 -12.82 31.39 -43.00
N THR A 207 -13.83 32.05 -42.50
CA THR A 207 -15.25 31.69 -42.70
C THR A 207 -15.67 31.70 -44.18
N THR A 208 -15.02 32.50 -45.01
CA THR A 208 -15.26 32.62 -46.45
C THR A 208 -14.57 31.52 -47.29
N HIS A 209 -13.70 30.70 -46.65
CA HIS A 209 -12.96 29.66 -47.36
C HIS A 209 -13.86 28.44 -47.67
N PRO A 210 -13.81 27.83 -48.88
CA PRO A 210 -14.63 26.66 -49.22
C PRO A 210 -14.53 25.46 -48.28
N PHE A 211 -13.37 25.27 -47.64
CA PHE A 211 -13.14 24.21 -46.64
C PHE A 211 -13.44 24.63 -45.20
N TYR A 212 -14.06 25.78 -44.95
CA TYR A 212 -14.42 26.18 -43.60
C TYR A 212 -15.40 25.20 -42.88
N PRO A 213 -16.46 24.69 -43.54
CA PRO A 213 -17.34 23.69 -42.92
C PRO A 213 -16.57 22.41 -42.54
N TYR A 214 -15.65 21.97 -43.38
CA TYR A 214 -14.76 20.84 -43.11
C TYR A 214 -13.88 21.11 -41.88
N ALA A 215 -13.23 22.28 -41.82
CA ALA A 215 -12.39 22.67 -40.68
C ALA A 215 -13.17 22.67 -39.37
N GLN A 216 -14.42 23.19 -39.37
CA GLN A 216 -15.27 23.18 -38.21
C GLN A 216 -15.66 21.75 -37.77
N ALA A 217 -15.97 20.86 -38.69
CA ALA A 217 -16.24 19.47 -38.41
C ALA A 217 -15.01 18.76 -37.82
N ARG A 218 -13.80 19.06 -38.31
CA ARG A 218 -12.54 18.53 -37.76
C ARG A 218 -12.25 19.08 -36.38
N LEU A 219 -12.51 20.33 -36.09
CA LEU A 219 -12.38 20.91 -34.76
C LEU A 219 -13.29 20.20 -33.75
N ALA A 220 -14.49 19.80 -34.16
CA ALA A 220 -15.40 19.02 -33.32
C ALA A 220 -14.83 17.62 -32.97
N THR A 221 -13.97 17.05 -33.82
CA THR A 221 -13.28 15.77 -33.55
C THR A 221 -11.95 15.96 -32.83
N PHE A 222 -11.19 17.02 -33.08
CA PHE A 222 -9.88 17.25 -32.47
C PHE A 222 -9.97 17.64 -31.01
N ARG A 223 -10.94 18.47 -30.61
CA ARG A 223 -11.11 18.93 -29.22
C ARG A 223 -11.32 17.80 -28.23
N PRO A 224 -12.19 16.80 -28.47
CA PRO A 224 -12.31 15.63 -27.59
C PRO A 224 -11.01 14.83 -27.46
N GLN A 225 -10.23 14.72 -28.55
CA GLN A 225 -8.95 14.02 -28.51
C GLN A 225 -7.90 14.77 -27.67
N LEU A 226 -7.86 16.10 -27.76
CA LEU A 226 -7.04 16.94 -26.88
C LEU A 226 -7.45 16.73 -25.42
N GLN A 227 -8.75 16.75 -25.12
CA GLN A 227 -9.25 16.52 -23.77
C GLN A 227 -8.87 15.13 -23.24
N LEU A 228 -8.93 14.11 -24.11
CA LEU A 228 -8.49 12.76 -23.76
C LEU A 228 -6.99 12.72 -23.42
N ALA A 229 -6.14 13.37 -24.22
CA ALA A 229 -4.70 13.46 -23.95
C ALA A 229 -4.43 14.13 -22.61
N GLN A 230 -5.12 15.24 -22.30
CA GLN A 230 -5.02 15.93 -21.01
C GLN A 230 -5.45 15.05 -19.82
N GLN A 231 -6.53 14.30 -19.97
CA GLN A 231 -6.98 13.35 -18.94
C GLN A 231 -5.93 12.23 -18.73
N ARG A 232 -5.28 11.77 -19.80
CA ARG A 232 -4.21 10.77 -19.69
C ARG A 232 -2.98 11.32 -18.96
N ILE A 233 -2.56 12.55 -19.24
CA ILE A 233 -1.45 13.22 -18.56
C ILE A 233 -1.75 13.30 -17.06
N GLN A 234 -2.95 13.76 -16.68
CA GLN A 234 -3.36 13.87 -15.28
C GLN A 234 -3.41 12.50 -14.60
N GLY A 235 -3.94 11.49 -15.29
CA GLY A 235 -4.01 10.11 -14.79
C GLY A 235 -2.63 9.51 -14.54
N GLU A 236 -1.70 9.64 -15.47
CA GLU A 236 -0.32 9.16 -15.33
C GLU A 236 0.44 9.89 -14.21
N ALA A 237 0.31 11.22 -14.14
CA ALA A 237 0.92 12.01 -13.07
C ALA A 237 0.35 11.62 -11.69
N GLY A 238 -0.97 11.42 -11.61
CA GLY A 238 -1.64 10.93 -10.42
C GLY A 238 -1.17 9.56 -9.99
N ALA A 239 -1.09 8.61 -10.93
CA ALA A 239 -0.61 7.26 -10.67
C ALA A 239 0.84 7.23 -10.15
N ARG A 240 1.72 8.02 -10.75
CA ARG A 240 3.11 8.17 -10.29
C ARG A 240 3.20 8.77 -8.90
N LYS A 241 2.40 9.80 -8.61
CA LYS A 241 2.31 10.39 -7.25
C LYS A 241 1.86 9.36 -6.23
N GLN A 242 0.85 8.56 -6.54
CA GLN A 242 0.37 7.49 -5.68
C GLN A 242 1.42 6.41 -5.43
N LEU A 243 2.17 6.02 -6.45
CA LEU A 243 3.27 5.06 -6.33
C LEU A 243 4.35 5.55 -5.35
N LEU A 244 4.83 6.78 -5.54
CA LEU A 244 5.85 7.39 -4.67
C LEU A 244 5.33 7.57 -3.23
N ALA A 245 4.08 7.98 -3.06
CA ALA A 245 3.45 8.09 -1.75
C ALA A 245 3.35 6.73 -1.05
N ALA A 246 3.01 5.67 -1.79
CA ALA A 246 2.95 4.32 -1.25
C ALA A 246 4.33 3.81 -0.81
N GLN A 247 5.38 4.05 -1.59
CA GLN A 247 6.77 3.70 -1.25
C GLN A 247 7.21 4.42 0.03
N LYS A 248 7.02 5.75 0.11
CA LYS A 248 7.34 6.53 1.31
C LYS A 248 6.55 6.08 2.53
N THR A 249 5.26 5.75 2.35
CA THR A 249 4.43 5.25 3.44
C THR A 249 4.89 3.86 3.90
N ALA A 250 5.34 3.01 3.00
CA ALA A 250 5.91 1.70 3.33
C ALA A 250 7.22 1.82 4.12
N GLU A 251 8.10 2.77 3.78
CA GLU A 251 9.31 3.08 4.57
C GLU A 251 8.94 3.51 6.00
N LEU A 252 7.94 4.37 6.14
CA LEU A 252 7.42 4.77 7.46
C LEU A 252 6.83 3.58 8.22
N ALA A 253 6.12 2.68 7.54
CA ALA A 253 5.57 1.48 8.15
C ALA A 253 6.68 0.54 8.66
N ILE A 254 7.76 0.37 7.91
CA ILE A 254 8.95 -0.39 8.32
C ILE A 254 9.59 0.25 9.56
N ALA A 255 9.78 1.57 9.55
CA ALA A 255 10.37 2.29 10.68
C ALA A 255 9.52 2.11 11.95
N ARG A 256 8.20 2.26 11.86
CA ARG A 256 7.25 2.02 12.96
C ARG A 256 7.27 0.58 13.46
N GLN A 257 7.31 -0.39 12.54
CA GLN A 257 7.37 -1.81 12.87
C GLN A 257 8.66 -2.17 13.64
N ASN A 258 9.79 -1.59 13.25
CA ASN A 258 11.08 -1.85 13.88
C ASN A 258 11.17 -1.28 15.32
N THR A 259 10.39 -0.26 15.64
CA THR A 259 10.37 0.38 16.97
C THR A 259 9.20 -0.07 17.83
N ALA A 260 8.19 -0.73 17.28
CA ALA A 260 6.97 -1.12 17.96
C ALA A 260 7.22 -2.12 19.09
N LYS A 261 6.76 -1.77 20.30
CA LYS A 261 6.82 -2.58 21.51
C LYS A 261 5.44 -2.84 22.12
N THR A 262 4.49 -1.94 21.90
CA THR A 262 3.15 -2.00 22.47
C THR A 262 2.11 -2.39 21.44
N LEU A 263 0.94 -2.85 21.90
CA LEU A 263 -0.22 -3.15 21.06
C LEU A 263 -0.56 -1.95 20.13
N THR A 264 -0.63 -0.74 20.69
CA THR A 264 -1.00 0.47 19.96
C THR A 264 0.01 0.79 18.85
N GLU A 265 1.30 0.60 19.12
CA GLU A 265 2.36 0.81 18.12
C GLU A 265 2.27 -0.22 16.98
N TRP A 266 2.00 -1.50 17.28
CA TRP A 266 1.77 -2.52 16.26
C TRP A 266 0.52 -2.25 15.42
N GLN A 267 -0.57 -1.79 16.05
CA GLN A 267 -1.78 -1.36 15.33
C GLN A 267 -1.50 -0.17 14.42
N THR A 268 -0.73 0.80 14.88
CA THR A 268 -0.32 1.97 14.09
C THR A 268 0.57 1.56 12.90
N ALA A 269 1.52 0.65 13.10
CA ALA A 269 2.34 0.10 12.03
C ALA A 269 1.49 -0.63 10.98
N ALA A 270 0.53 -1.45 11.41
CA ALA A 270 -0.40 -2.14 10.51
C ALA A 270 -1.30 -1.17 9.73
N ALA A 271 -1.81 -0.11 10.38
CA ALA A 271 -2.58 0.94 9.71
C ALA A 271 -1.74 1.65 8.65
N THR A 272 -0.46 1.91 8.93
CA THR A 272 0.46 2.55 7.99
C THR A 272 0.72 1.65 6.76
N TRP A 273 0.94 0.35 6.95
CA TRP A 273 1.01 -0.62 5.86
C TRP A 273 -0.27 -0.65 5.02
N GLN A 274 -1.44 -0.57 5.68
CA GLN A 274 -2.73 -0.54 4.97
C GLN A 274 -2.86 0.67 4.06
N VAL A 275 -2.40 1.85 4.50
CA VAL A 275 -2.40 3.06 3.67
C VAL A 275 -1.51 2.87 2.44
N ALA A 276 -0.30 2.31 2.60
CA ALA A 276 0.59 2.01 1.46
C ALA A 276 -0.07 1.05 0.46
N VAL A 277 -0.67 -0.04 0.93
CA VAL A 277 -1.39 -1.00 0.08
C VAL A 277 -2.60 -0.36 -0.62
N ASN A 278 -3.37 0.46 0.08
CA ASN A 278 -4.53 1.16 -0.50
C ASN A 278 -4.10 2.13 -1.60
N SER A 279 -3.00 2.86 -1.42
CA SER A 279 -2.46 3.78 -2.44
C SER A 279 -2.04 3.05 -3.71
N LEU A 280 -1.42 1.87 -3.59
CA LEU A 280 -1.06 1.04 -4.75
C LEU A 280 -2.30 0.48 -5.47
N ASN A 281 -3.33 0.07 -4.74
CA ASN A 281 -4.58 -0.44 -5.31
C ASN A 281 -5.38 0.62 -6.08
N GLN A 282 -5.13 1.90 -5.85
CA GLN A 282 -5.78 3.00 -6.57
C GLN A 282 -5.13 3.30 -7.91
N ILE A 283 -3.98 2.70 -8.21
CA ILE A 283 -3.28 2.90 -9.49
C ILE A 283 -4.01 2.12 -10.58
N PRO A 284 -4.52 2.80 -11.64
CA PRO A 284 -5.33 2.16 -12.66
C PRO A 284 -4.49 1.24 -13.55
N PRO A 285 -5.09 0.17 -14.13
CA PRO A 285 -4.38 -0.82 -14.93
C PRO A 285 -3.71 -0.28 -16.20
N ASN A 286 -4.20 0.84 -16.69
CA ASN A 286 -3.70 1.51 -17.89
C ASN A 286 -2.59 2.54 -17.61
N ALA A 287 -2.16 2.70 -16.36
CA ALA A 287 -1.05 3.56 -16.01
C ALA A 287 0.29 2.84 -16.21
N THR A 288 1.32 3.58 -16.64
CA THR A 288 2.68 3.04 -16.83
C THR A 288 3.27 2.47 -15.55
N SER A 289 2.91 3.03 -14.39
CA SER A 289 3.34 2.58 -13.06
C SER A 289 2.58 1.35 -12.53
N TYR A 290 1.59 0.81 -13.27
CA TYR A 290 0.73 -0.28 -12.77
C TYR A 290 1.51 -1.58 -12.50
N ALA A 291 2.41 -1.97 -13.41
CA ALA A 291 3.20 -3.20 -13.25
C ALA A 291 4.09 -3.14 -11.99
N GLU A 292 4.75 -2.00 -11.75
CA GLU A 292 5.54 -1.76 -10.54
C GLU A 292 4.65 -1.77 -9.29
N ALA A 293 3.48 -1.14 -9.36
CA ALA A 293 2.51 -1.15 -8.26
C ALA A 293 2.07 -2.57 -7.88
N GLN A 294 1.85 -3.47 -8.86
CA GLN A 294 1.50 -4.87 -8.60
C GLN A 294 2.65 -5.65 -7.94
N GLN A 295 3.89 -5.40 -8.34
CA GLN A 295 5.07 -5.99 -7.69
C GLN A 295 5.19 -5.54 -6.23
N LEU A 296 5.01 -4.25 -5.98
CA LEU A 296 5.02 -3.70 -4.62
C LEU A 296 3.86 -4.25 -3.77
N LEU A 297 2.66 -4.38 -4.33
CA LEU A 297 1.52 -5.00 -3.65
C LEU A 297 1.84 -6.43 -3.22
N ALA A 298 2.40 -7.24 -4.12
CA ALA A 298 2.81 -8.60 -3.80
C ALA A 298 3.82 -8.67 -2.63
N SER A 299 4.68 -7.64 -2.49
CA SER A 299 5.66 -7.56 -1.40
C SER A 299 5.08 -6.95 -0.11
N TYR A 300 4.12 -6.00 -0.19
CA TYR A 300 3.59 -5.28 0.97
C TYR A 300 2.44 -6.02 1.66
N GLN A 301 1.61 -6.76 0.92
CA GLN A 301 0.50 -7.54 1.50
C GLN A 301 0.95 -8.55 2.56
N PRO A 302 2.01 -9.36 2.36
CA PRO A 302 2.52 -10.26 3.39
C PRO A 302 3.03 -9.51 4.63
N LYS A 303 3.69 -8.35 4.45
CA LYS A 303 4.18 -7.51 5.56
C LYS A 303 3.04 -6.93 6.37
N LEU A 304 1.99 -6.43 5.69
CA LEU A 304 0.76 -5.98 6.35
C LEU A 304 0.13 -7.10 7.16
N GLN A 305 0.01 -8.31 6.58
CA GLN A 305 -0.58 -9.45 7.26
C GLN A 305 0.24 -9.85 8.50
N ALA A 306 1.55 -9.99 8.36
CA ALA A 306 2.44 -10.30 9.48
C ALA A 306 2.36 -9.26 10.62
N THR A 307 2.26 -7.95 10.25
CA THR A 307 2.12 -6.87 11.24
C THR A 307 0.77 -6.92 11.96
N ARG A 308 -0.32 -7.26 11.24
CA ARG A 308 -1.65 -7.47 11.81
C ARG A 308 -1.68 -8.68 12.75
N ASP A 309 -1.04 -9.77 12.37
CA ASP A 309 -0.96 -10.98 13.20
C ASP A 309 -0.17 -10.69 14.48
N ARG A 310 0.91 -9.90 14.37
CA ARG A 310 1.63 -9.42 15.54
C ARG A 310 0.75 -8.56 16.47
N ALA A 311 0.01 -7.61 15.92
CA ALA A 311 -0.93 -6.78 16.70
C ALA A 311 -2.01 -7.64 17.40
N ARG A 312 -2.54 -8.67 16.73
CA ARG A 312 -3.49 -9.62 17.35
C ARG A 312 -2.86 -10.41 18.49
N ASN A 313 -1.62 -10.87 18.31
CA ASN A 313 -0.91 -11.59 19.37
C ASN A 313 -0.69 -10.69 20.60
N GLU A 314 -0.30 -9.43 20.42
CA GLU A 314 -0.19 -8.44 21.51
C GLU A 314 -1.55 -8.18 22.19
N GLN A 315 -2.63 -8.11 21.41
CA GLN A 315 -3.99 -7.98 21.97
C GLN A 315 -4.37 -9.20 22.80
N THR A 316 -4.10 -10.40 22.30
CA THR A 316 -4.35 -11.65 23.03
C THR A 316 -3.54 -11.71 24.33
N ALA A 317 -2.25 -11.35 24.26
CA ALA A 317 -1.37 -11.30 25.41
C ALA A 317 -1.87 -10.33 26.49
N THR A 318 -2.26 -9.12 26.10
CA THR A 318 -2.78 -8.10 27.02
C THR A 318 -4.08 -8.57 27.69
N THR A 319 -4.98 -9.16 26.92
CA THR A 319 -6.26 -9.67 27.44
C THR A 319 -6.05 -10.85 28.38
N ALA A 320 -5.21 -11.82 28.00
CA ALA A 320 -4.90 -13.00 28.82
C ALA A 320 -4.22 -12.60 30.13
N GLN A 321 -3.26 -11.66 30.09
CA GLN A 321 -2.61 -11.12 31.29
C GLN A 321 -3.62 -10.48 32.27
N ALA A 322 -4.50 -9.62 31.74
CA ALA A 322 -5.50 -8.93 32.55
C ALA A 322 -6.47 -9.93 33.23
N GLN A 323 -6.93 -10.94 32.47
CA GLN A 323 -7.79 -11.99 32.98
C GLN A 323 -7.09 -12.86 34.02
N ALA A 324 -5.84 -13.27 33.73
CA ALA A 324 -5.05 -14.07 34.67
C ALA A 324 -4.83 -13.36 35.99
N ARG A 325 -4.49 -12.07 36.00
CA ARG A 325 -4.34 -11.26 37.22
C ARG A 325 -5.63 -11.10 37.98
N LYS A 326 -6.75 -10.85 37.28
CA LYS A 326 -8.08 -10.77 37.94
C LYS A 326 -8.45 -12.07 38.63
N LEU A 327 -8.25 -13.20 37.96
CA LEU A 327 -8.51 -14.52 38.53
C LEU A 327 -7.60 -14.81 39.74
N ALA A 328 -6.32 -14.45 39.66
CA ALA A 328 -5.39 -14.60 40.78
C ALA A 328 -5.85 -13.82 42.00
N GLN A 329 -6.32 -12.59 41.87
CA GLN A 329 -6.91 -11.81 42.97
C GLN A 329 -8.15 -12.47 43.53
N GLN A 330 -9.02 -13.04 42.73
CA GLN A 330 -10.19 -13.80 43.18
C GLN A 330 -9.77 -15.04 43.98
N ALA A 331 -8.78 -15.79 43.47
CA ALA A 331 -8.27 -16.97 44.18
C ALA A 331 -7.72 -16.60 45.58
N GLN A 332 -6.95 -15.53 45.70
CA GLN A 332 -6.46 -15.01 46.97
C GLN A 332 -7.62 -14.66 47.94
N THR A 333 -8.68 -14.04 47.40
CA THR A 333 -9.88 -13.71 48.19
C THR A 333 -10.55 -14.98 48.77
N TRP A 334 -10.62 -16.07 47.99
CA TRP A 334 -11.16 -17.35 48.44
C TRP A 334 -10.25 -18.01 49.48
N GLN A 335 -8.91 -17.92 49.33
CA GLN A 335 -7.95 -18.38 50.32
C GLN A 335 -8.14 -17.64 51.66
N GLN A 336 -8.29 -16.31 51.63
CA GLN A 336 -8.55 -15.51 52.84
C GLN A 336 -9.84 -15.92 53.56
N LYS A 337 -10.83 -16.39 52.79
CA LYS A 337 -12.10 -16.94 53.36
C LYS A 337 -12.00 -18.41 53.78
N ASN A 338 -10.80 -19.00 53.75
CA ASN A 338 -10.56 -20.42 54.00
C ASN A 338 -11.31 -21.40 53.06
N GLN A 339 -11.72 -20.91 51.86
CA GLN A 339 -12.42 -21.73 50.85
C GLN A 339 -11.42 -22.24 49.82
N TRP A 340 -10.59 -23.19 50.26
CA TRP A 340 -9.43 -23.68 49.50
C TRP A 340 -9.81 -24.40 48.20
N SER A 341 -10.88 -25.19 48.23
CA SER A 341 -11.35 -25.89 47.00
C SER A 341 -11.73 -24.90 45.88
N GLN A 342 -12.40 -23.81 46.22
CA GLN A 342 -12.75 -22.74 45.29
C GLN A 342 -11.48 -21.99 44.84
N ALA A 343 -10.59 -21.69 45.77
CA ALA A 343 -9.32 -21.02 45.44
C ALA A 343 -8.50 -21.83 44.45
N ILE A 344 -8.38 -23.15 44.64
CA ILE A 344 -7.66 -24.08 43.74
C ILE A 344 -8.26 -24.04 42.32
N GLN A 345 -9.57 -24.07 42.18
CA GLN A 345 -10.24 -24.01 40.89
C GLN A 345 -9.92 -22.70 40.16
N ILE A 346 -9.96 -21.57 40.87
CA ILE A 346 -9.68 -20.27 40.31
C ILE A 346 -8.18 -20.14 40.00
N TRP A 347 -7.27 -20.65 40.84
CA TRP A 347 -5.81 -20.67 40.51
C TRP A 347 -5.51 -21.47 39.26
N ARG A 348 -6.14 -22.63 39.05
CA ARG A 348 -6.03 -23.44 37.84
C ARG A 348 -6.49 -22.64 36.62
N THR A 349 -7.59 -21.91 36.75
CA THR A 349 -8.10 -21.05 35.67
C THR A 349 -7.17 -19.87 35.39
N ALA A 350 -6.63 -19.22 36.45
CA ALA A 350 -5.64 -18.14 36.30
C ALA A 350 -4.36 -18.61 35.60
N LEU A 351 -3.86 -19.78 35.99
CA LEU A 351 -2.69 -20.41 35.35
C LEU A 351 -2.96 -20.74 33.89
N ASN A 352 -4.12 -21.24 33.54
CA ASN A 352 -4.49 -21.52 32.15
C ASN A 352 -4.59 -20.24 31.34
N GLN A 353 -5.08 -19.14 31.90
CA GLN A 353 -5.08 -17.83 31.22
C GLN A 353 -3.65 -17.31 31.04
N ALA A 354 -2.76 -17.44 32.01
CA ALA A 354 -1.37 -17.05 31.88
C ALA A 354 -0.65 -17.83 30.77
N LYS A 355 -0.94 -19.13 30.62
CA LYS A 355 -0.41 -19.97 29.52
C LYS A 355 -0.91 -19.59 28.14
N GLN A 356 -1.99 -18.82 28.01
CA GLN A 356 -2.49 -18.31 26.72
C GLN A 356 -1.69 -17.09 26.21
N ILE A 357 -0.78 -16.53 27.01
CA ILE A 357 0.09 -15.43 26.58
C ILE A 357 1.07 -15.97 25.52
N PRO A 358 1.01 -15.47 24.25
CA PRO A 358 1.87 -15.99 23.20
C PRO A 358 3.34 -15.64 23.45
N THR A 359 4.24 -16.55 23.08
CA THR A 359 5.69 -16.43 23.31
C THR A 359 6.40 -15.38 22.46
N ASN A 360 5.75 -14.87 21.43
CA ASN A 360 6.30 -13.86 20.53
C ASN A 360 5.71 -12.46 20.79
N THR A 361 5.39 -12.11 22.02
CA THR A 361 4.80 -10.82 22.40
C THR A 361 5.70 -10.04 23.35
N SER A 362 5.40 -8.77 23.55
CA SER A 362 6.06 -7.93 24.55
C SER A 362 5.86 -8.44 25.98
N LEU A 363 4.82 -9.24 26.22
CA LEU A 363 4.44 -9.79 27.52
C LEU A 363 4.96 -11.22 27.76
N THR A 364 5.83 -11.76 26.90
CA THR A 364 6.37 -13.13 27.04
C THR A 364 7.03 -13.37 28.39
N ALA A 365 7.95 -12.49 28.81
CA ALA A 365 8.64 -12.61 30.09
C ALA A 365 7.66 -12.52 31.27
N THR A 366 6.75 -11.57 31.24
CA THR A 366 5.68 -11.43 32.25
C THR A 366 4.79 -12.68 32.27
N GLY A 367 4.45 -13.23 31.11
CA GLY A 367 3.66 -14.47 31.01
C GLY A 367 4.36 -15.65 31.72
N GLN A 368 5.64 -15.82 31.52
CA GLN A 368 6.45 -16.85 32.18
C GLN A 368 6.49 -16.65 33.70
N GLU A 369 6.68 -15.42 34.16
CA GLU A 369 6.65 -15.06 35.59
C GLU A 369 5.28 -15.37 36.22
N LEU A 370 4.18 -15.02 35.57
CA LEU A 370 2.84 -15.34 36.03
C LEU A 370 2.58 -16.85 36.10
N ILE A 371 3.05 -17.61 35.10
CA ILE A 371 2.94 -19.08 35.10
C ILE A 371 3.68 -19.67 36.31
N ALA A 372 4.92 -19.25 36.55
CA ALA A 372 5.69 -19.72 37.70
C ALA A 372 5.01 -19.37 39.05
N THR A 373 4.59 -18.10 39.19
CA THR A 373 3.93 -17.62 40.40
C THR A 373 2.62 -18.36 40.66
N TYR A 374 1.77 -18.53 39.64
CA TYR A 374 0.45 -19.16 39.82
C TYR A 374 0.56 -20.68 39.99
N SER A 375 1.58 -21.32 39.39
CA SER A 375 1.88 -22.72 39.60
C SER A 375 2.27 -22.96 41.06
N SER A 376 3.15 -22.12 41.62
CA SER A 376 3.54 -22.20 43.03
C SER A 376 2.34 -21.94 43.98
N ALA A 377 1.53 -20.90 43.69
CA ALA A 377 0.34 -20.59 44.49
C ALA A 377 -0.70 -21.71 44.45
N LEU A 378 -0.91 -22.34 43.30
CA LEU A 378 -1.77 -23.50 43.15
C LEU A 378 -1.26 -24.68 43.97
N GLN A 379 0.02 -25.02 43.88
CA GLN A 379 0.62 -26.10 44.64
C GLN A 379 0.50 -25.87 46.14
N GLN A 380 0.76 -24.66 46.63
CA GLN A 380 0.59 -24.28 48.02
C GLN A 380 -0.88 -24.46 48.48
N ALA A 381 -1.83 -24.01 47.63
CA ALA A 381 -3.25 -24.17 47.98
C ALA A 381 -3.69 -25.64 48.04
N GLU A 382 -3.20 -26.48 47.14
CA GLU A 382 -3.44 -27.93 47.13
C GLU A 382 -2.84 -28.58 48.36
N THR A 383 -1.59 -28.25 48.71
CA THR A 383 -0.94 -28.74 49.95
C THR A 383 -1.75 -28.37 51.20
N VAL A 384 -2.20 -27.13 51.33
CA VAL A 384 -3.02 -26.69 52.49
C VAL A 384 -4.36 -27.42 52.52
N LEU A 385 -5.01 -27.66 51.38
CA LEU A 385 -6.26 -28.39 51.34
C LEU A 385 -6.07 -29.85 51.81
N THR A 386 -5.06 -30.56 51.30
CA THR A 386 -4.71 -31.93 51.69
C THR A 386 -4.40 -31.99 53.18
N LEU A 387 -3.54 -31.08 53.67
CA LEU A 387 -3.21 -30.99 55.08
C LEU A 387 -4.45 -30.82 55.99
N ARG A 388 -5.41 -29.97 55.60
CA ARG A 388 -6.66 -29.82 56.36
C ARG A 388 -7.51 -31.09 56.35
N GLN A 389 -7.57 -31.80 55.24
CA GLN A 389 -8.29 -33.06 55.11
C GLN A 389 -7.68 -34.14 56.01
N ASP A 390 -6.34 -34.25 56.01
CA ASP A 390 -5.62 -35.20 56.86
C ASP A 390 -5.83 -34.90 58.35
N LEU A 391 -5.70 -33.62 58.75
CA LEU A 391 -5.97 -33.17 60.13
C LEU A 391 -7.42 -33.41 60.54
N GLU A 392 -8.38 -33.12 59.63
CA GLU A 392 -9.81 -33.36 59.90
C GLU A 392 -10.10 -34.86 60.03
N GLN A 393 -9.49 -35.68 59.21
CA GLN A 393 -9.61 -37.14 59.30
C GLN A 393 -9.07 -37.65 60.65
N ILE A 394 -7.88 -37.19 61.07
CA ILE A 394 -7.30 -37.58 62.35
C ILE A 394 -8.15 -37.10 63.51
N CYS A 395 -8.54 -35.84 63.56
CA CYS A 395 -9.31 -35.25 64.65
C CYS A 395 -10.72 -35.79 64.76
N ASN A 396 -11.28 -36.48 63.75
CA ASN A 396 -12.65 -37.05 63.79
C ASN A 396 -12.70 -38.55 63.59
N ALA A 397 -11.56 -39.28 63.56
CA ALA A 397 -11.51 -40.74 63.29
C ALA A 397 -12.30 -41.64 64.27
N ALA A 398 -12.42 -41.28 65.50
CA ALA A 398 -13.15 -42.05 66.55
C ALA A 398 -14.16 -41.19 67.34
N GLY A 399 -14.79 -40.26 66.58
CA GLY A 399 -15.48 -39.12 67.18
C GLY A 399 -14.52 -37.93 67.25
N ARG A 400 -15.01 -36.78 67.66
CA ARG A 400 -14.13 -35.62 67.75
C ARG A 400 -13.13 -35.75 68.88
N ILE A 401 -11.84 -35.89 68.55
CA ILE A 401 -10.73 -36.05 69.49
C ILE A 401 -9.89 -34.80 69.67
N CYS A 402 -9.79 -33.93 68.58
CA CYS A 402 -9.00 -32.73 68.66
C CYS A 402 -9.59 -31.58 67.78
N THR A 403 -9.05 -30.43 68.01
CA THR A 403 -9.18 -29.26 67.14
C THR A 403 -7.80 -28.89 66.60
N TYR A 404 -7.76 -28.16 65.50
CA TYR A 404 -6.49 -27.73 64.94
C TYR A 404 -6.53 -26.28 64.42
N THR A 405 -5.37 -25.63 64.47
CA THR A 405 -5.12 -24.31 63.89
C THR A 405 -3.88 -24.36 63.03
N LEU A 406 -3.99 -23.86 61.79
CA LEU A 406 -2.90 -23.75 60.84
C LEU A 406 -2.38 -22.32 60.83
N THR A 407 -1.07 -22.15 61.02
CA THR A 407 -0.36 -20.89 60.85
C THR A 407 0.69 -21.04 59.75
N ASN A 408 1.34 -19.95 59.35
CA ASN A 408 2.43 -20.01 58.35
C ASN A 408 3.72 -20.68 58.92
N SER A 409 3.81 -20.87 60.23
CA SER A 409 5.01 -21.37 60.91
C SER A 409 4.81 -22.69 61.65
N ASN A 410 3.60 -23.07 62.02
CA ASN A 410 3.31 -24.31 62.73
C ASN A 410 1.87 -24.77 62.54
N ILE A 411 1.66 -26.03 62.86
CA ILE A 411 0.35 -26.68 63.00
C ILE A 411 0.12 -26.91 64.48
N ARG A 412 -0.91 -26.29 65.03
CA ARG A 412 -1.31 -26.51 66.43
C ARG A 412 -2.49 -27.48 66.48
N VAL A 413 -2.29 -28.61 67.11
CA VAL A 413 -3.32 -29.60 67.37
C VAL A 413 -3.64 -29.57 68.89
N GLU A 414 -4.87 -29.47 69.24
CA GLU A 414 -5.32 -29.35 70.67
C GLU A 414 -6.37 -30.41 70.97
N PHE A 415 -6.10 -31.28 71.93
CA PHE A 415 -7.03 -32.31 72.30
C PHE A 415 -8.23 -31.69 73.06
N ILE A 416 -9.42 -32.26 72.82
CA ILE A 416 -10.62 -31.79 73.52
C ILE A 416 -10.74 -32.46 74.89
N PRO A 417 -11.33 -31.77 75.94
CA PRO A 417 -11.44 -32.30 77.30
C PRO A 417 -12.23 -33.63 77.40
N ALA A 418 -13.17 -33.88 76.46
CA ALA A 418 -13.94 -35.11 76.45
C ALA A 418 -13.07 -36.32 76.06
N TYR A 419 -12.16 -36.18 75.08
CA TYR A 419 -11.22 -37.22 74.63
C TYR A 419 -10.23 -37.54 75.76
N GLU A 420 -9.63 -36.57 76.38
CA GLU A 420 -8.66 -36.76 77.48
C GLU A 420 -9.29 -37.48 78.67
N ARG A 421 -10.47 -37.09 79.05
CA ARG A 421 -11.22 -37.82 80.12
C ARG A 421 -11.52 -39.27 79.75
N GLN A 422 -11.89 -39.52 78.49
CA GLN A 422 -12.17 -40.87 78.02
C GLN A 422 -10.92 -41.74 78.07
N VAL A 423 -9.77 -41.23 77.54
CA VAL A 423 -8.49 -41.95 77.58
C VAL A 423 -8.02 -42.18 79.01
N SER A 424 -8.07 -41.16 79.85
CA SER A 424 -7.69 -41.28 81.28
C SER A 424 -8.57 -42.30 82.03
N THR A 425 -9.89 -42.31 81.80
CA THR A 425 -10.82 -43.27 82.39
C THR A 425 -10.54 -44.69 81.94
N LEU A 426 -10.36 -44.89 80.58
CA LEU A 426 -10.04 -46.19 80.04
C LEU A 426 -8.69 -46.70 80.56
N GLY A 427 -7.66 -45.88 80.59
CA GLY A 427 -6.35 -46.21 81.13
C GLY A 427 -6.39 -46.60 82.57
N SER A 428 -7.10 -45.88 83.44
CA SER A 428 -7.24 -46.17 84.87
C SER A 428 -8.06 -47.46 85.11
N LEU A 429 -9.13 -47.68 84.34
CA LEU A 429 -9.94 -48.91 84.40
C LEU A 429 -9.15 -50.15 83.96
N SER A 430 -8.40 -50.03 82.81
CA SER A 430 -7.57 -51.13 82.29
C SER A 430 -6.42 -51.47 83.27
N GLN A 431 -5.83 -50.48 83.89
CA GLN A 431 -4.76 -50.66 84.89
C GLN A 431 -5.28 -51.30 86.16
N SER A 432 -6.45 -50.90 86.65
CA SER A 432 -7.05 -51.48 87.82
C SER A 432 -7.56 -52.91 87.58
N ALA A 433 -7.99 -53.25 86.33
CA ALA A 433 -8.47 -54.56 85.94
C ALA A 433 -7.31 -55.48 85.48
N GLN A 434 -6.08 -55.02 85.42
CA GLN A 434 -4.89 -55.72 84.84
C GLN A 434 -5.16 -56.18 83.40
N ASP A 435 -5.96 -55.45 82.64
CA ASP A 435 -6.30 -55.76 81.29
C ASP A 435 -5.19 -55.24 80.32
N GLN A 436 -4.21 -56.09 80.11
CA GLN A 436 -3.08 -55.80 79.20
C GLN A 436 -3.53 -55.57 77.78
N THR A 437 -4.65 -56.15 77.35
CA THR A 437 -5.15 -56.02 75.95
C THR A 437 -5.66 -54.62 75.71
N SER A 438 -6.43 -54.08 76.64
CA SER A 438 -6.95 -52.69 76.54
C SER A 438 -5.84 -51.66 76.69
N LEU A 439 -4.84 -51.90 77.56
CA LEU A 439 -3.64 -51.06 77.61
C LEU A 439 -2.84 -51.06 76.31
N ALA A 440 -2.62 -52.23 75.71
CA ALA A 440 -1.94 -52.33 74.40
C ALA A 440 -2.71 -51.64 73.28
N GLN A 441 -4.05 -51.64 73.32
CA GLN A 441 -4.86 -50.90 72.36
C GLN A 441 -4.72 -49.37 72.46
N ILE A 442 -4.64 -48.84 73.68
CA ILE A 442 -4.41 -47.44 74.00
C ILE A 442 -3.00 -47.03 73.49
N ASP A 443 -1.97 -47.83 73.75
CA ASP A 443 -0.61 -47.59 73.30
C ASP A 443 -0.52 -47.61 71.74
N GLN A 444 -1.17 -48.57 71.10
CA GLN A 444 -1.26 -48.67 69.66
C GLN A 444 -2.01 -47.48 69.10
N HIS A 445 -3.08 -46.98 69.72
CA HIS A 445 -3.78 -45.78 69.26
C HIS A 445 -2.87 -44.55 69.31
N PHE A 446 -2.12 -44.33 70.38
CA PHE A 446 -1.18 -43.22 70.49
C PHE A 446 -0.02 -43.35 69.52
N ALA A 447 0.49 -44.56 69.32
CA ALA A 447 1.55 -44.80 68.28
C ALA A 447 1.05 -44.42 66.88
N SER A 448 -0.16 -44.89 66.52
CA SER A 448 -0.74 -44.56 65.22
C SER A 448 -1.02 -43.06 65.05
N LEU A 449 -1.45 -42.40 66.10
CA LEU A 449 -1.71 -40.95 66.15
C LEU A 449 -0.41 -40.17 66.00
N SER A 450 0.65 -40.59 66.69
CA SER A 450 2.01 -40.00 66.58
C SER A 450 2.58 -40.16 65.20
N GLU A 451 2.46 -41.34 64.57
CA GLU A 451 2.91 -41.62 63.23
C GLU A 451 2.17 -40.75 62.21
N ALA A 452 0.84 -40.63 62.36
CA ALA A 452 0.03 -39.79 61.50
C ALA A 452 0.39 -38.29 61.62
N LEU A 453 0.61 -37.79 62.84
CA LEU A 453 1.01 -36.40 63.08
C LEU A 453 2.46 -36.12 62.55
N GLN A 454 3.35 -37.09 62.67
CA GLN A 454 4.69 -36.99 62.09
C GLN A 454 4.62 -36.95 60.55
N ALA A 455 3.80 -37.80 59.92
CA ALA A 455 3.59 -37.79 58.49
C ALA A 455 3.02 -36.43 58.00
N ILE A 456 2.06 -35.86 58.74
CA ILE A 456 1.54 -34.52 58.47
C ILE A 456 2.64 -33.46 58.55
N SER A 457 3.48 -33.50 59.61
CA SER A 457 4.60 -32.56 59.73
C SER A 457 5.56 -32.64 58.55
N ASN A 458 5.93 -33.86 58.14
CA ASN A 458 6.81 -34.10 57.01
C ASN A 458 6.22 -33.62 55.69
N ASN A 459 4.95 -33.91 55.43
CA ASN A 459 4.24 -33.52 54.21
C ASN A 459 4.02 -31.99 54.11
N ALA A 460 3.73 -31.37 55.26
CA ALA A 460 3.51 -29.93 55.35
C ALA A 460 4.81 -29.10 55.36
N GLY A 461 5.93 -29.72 55.72
CA GLY A 461 7.17 -29.01 56.00
C GLY A 461 7.05 -28.04 57.19
N LEU A 462 6.09 -28.28 58.08
CA LEU A 462 5.79 -27.44 59.24
C LEU A 462 5.83 -28.27 60.53
N PRO A 463 6.33 -27.73 61.66
CA PRO A 463 6.23 -28.40 62.93
C PRO A 463 4.77 -28.56 63.37
N VAL A 464 4.41 -29.78 63.84
CA VAL A 464 3.14 -30.04 64.48
C VAL A 464 3.34 -29.98 66.00
N GLN A 465 2.63 -29.11 66.71
CA GLN A 465 2.62 -28.95 68.13
C GLN A 465 1.32 -29.44 68.66
N VAL A 466 1.37 -30.39 69.65
CA VAL A 466 0.18 -31.01 70.26
C VAL A 466 0.05 -30.49 71.68
N TYR A 467 -1.13 -30.02 71.96
CA TYR A 467 -1.49 -29.48 73.29
C TYR A 467 -2.62 -30.28 73.94
N ASN A 468 -2.58 -30.33 75.23
CA ASN A 468 -3.69 -30.84 76.00
C ASN A 468 -4.84 -29.79 76.06
N SER A 469 -5.97 -30.16 76.72
CA SER A 469 -7.12 -29.26 76.95
C SER A 469 -6.80 -28.07 77.89
N ASP A 470 -5.76 -28.16 78.69
CA ASP A 470 -5.28 -27.10 79.57
C ASP A 470 -4.22 -26.17 78.86
N GLN A 471 -4.00 -26.42 77.58
CA GLN A 471 -3.05 -25.69 76.67
C GLN A 471 -1.58 -25.92 76.99
N ASP A 472 -1.24 -26.99 77.69
CA ASP A 472 0.15 -27.41 77.89
C ASP A 472 0.64 -28.15 76.62
N LEU A 473 1.89 -27.88 76.20
CA LEU A 473 2.55 -28.60 75.08
C LEU A 473 2.88 -30.01 75.52
N ILE A 474 2.23 -31.03 74.94
CA ILE A 474 2.46 -32.45 75.25
C ILE A 474 3.25 -33.22 74.18
N GLY A 475 3.42 -32.64 73.02
CA GLY A 475 4.18 -33.25 71.93
C GLY A 475 4.55 -32.27 70.85
N SER A 476 5.69 -32.54 70.12
CA SER A 476 6.10 -31.77 69.00
C SER A 476 6.73 -32.69 67.95
N PHE A 477 6.27 -32.57 66.70
CA PHE A 477 6.74 -33.32 65.56
C PHE A 477 7.41 -32.34 64.58
N LEU A 478 8.68 -32.56 64.26
CA LEU A 478 9.45 -31.70 63.36
C LEU A 478 9.53 -32.30 61.96
N PRO A 479 9.49 -31.49 60.89
CA PRO A 479 9.67 -31.98 59.54
C PRO A 479 11.06 -32.65 59.39
N GLY A 480 11.11 -33.85 58.76
CA GLY A 480 12.33 -34.62 58.58
C GLY A 480 12.88 -35.32 59.84
N GLY A 481 12.16 -35.29 60.97
CA GLY A 481 12.42 -36.07 62.15
C GLY A 481 11.77 -37.43 62.01
N GLY A 482 12.54 -38.44 61.60
CA GLY A 482 12.16 -39.83 61.55
C GLY A 482 13.30 -40.68 61.94
#